data_378d3eb225d481ed0464d646cbc0bbf3
#
_entry.id   378d3eb225d481ed0464d646cbc0bbf3
#
_cell.length_a   1.000
_cell.length_b   1.000
_cell.length_c   1.000
_cell.angle_alpha   90.00
_cell.angle_beta   90.00
_cell.angle_gamma   90.00
#
_symmetry.space_group_name_H-M   'P 1'
#
loop_
_entity.id
_entity.type
_entity.pdbx_description
1 polymer ?
#
loop_
_entity_poly.entity_id
_entity_poly.type
_entity_poly.pdbx_seq_one_letter_code
_entity_poly.pdbx_strand_id
1 'polypeptide(L)'
;MAANRLLARPWLPGLELFHADFSGQAFGRHSHSAFAIGSILHGVGGYQCRGRRHALPAGTLSLMNPEEPHTGHAESERLVYRMLYVEETRLLGLLGRKQLPRGFGELNPADDGSVAVGLARLAEDFQRSDALGLESRLLALLEQVFVRHGGLRPAAAAPRDGGTTARLRDYLEAHATEALGLDQLAQLLQRHPRHLIEAFRRAYGVPPHTYQLQCRVRQAKRLLLEERPLAELAQHLGFYDQAHFSTTFRRFTGVTPGQFRRSAKT
;
A
#
# COMPACT_ATOMS: atom_id res chain seq x y z
N MET A 1 14.53 21.51 6.15
CA MET A 1 14.45 20.54 7.26
C MET A 1 13.41 19.51 6.90
N ALA A 2 13.78 18.23 6.82
CA ALA A 2 12.81 17.16 6.66
C ALA A 2 11.96 17.11 7.94
N ALA A 3 10.67 17.02 7.79
CA ALA A 3 9.74 17.05 8.93
C ALA A 3 9.07 15.67 9.07
N ASN A 4 8.91 15.24 10.32
CA ASN A 4 8.09 14.08 10.64
C ASN A 4 6.69 14.25 10.04
N ARG A 5 6.15 13.19 9.45
CA ARG A 5 4.81 13.20 8.85
C ARG A 5 4.04 11.95 9.27
N LEU A 6 2.87 12.17 9.85
CA LEU A 6 1.89 11.11 10.08
C LEU A 6 0.80 11.21 9.01
N LEU A 7 0.59 10.14 8.27
CA LEU A 7 -0.40 10.05 7.21
C LEU A 7 -1.49 9.07 7.65
N ALA A 8 -2.72 9.55 7.68
CA ALA A 8 -3.91 8.75 7.89
C ALA A 8 -4.93 9.05 6.77
N ARG A 9 -5.85 8.15 6.54
CA ARG A 9 -6.93 8.33 5.58
C ARG A 9 -8.28 8.08 6.25
N PRO A 10 -9.23 9.03 6.21
CA PRO A 10 -10.54 8.88 6.87
C PRO A 10 -11.32 7.63 6.40
N TRP A 11 -11.14 7.25 5.12
CA TRP A 11 -11.78 6.08 4.52
C TRP A 11 -11.01 4.76 4.78
N LEU A 12 -9.86 4.82 5.48
CA LEU A 12 -9.04 3.68 5.84
C LEU A 12 -8.71 3.71 7.34
N PRO A 13 -9.73 3.60 8.22
CA PRO A 13 -9.54 3.69 9.66
C PRO A 13 -8.69 2.54 10.19
N GLY A 14 -8.01 2.76 11.31
CA GLY A 14 -7.14 1.78 11.96
C GLY A 14 -5.81 1.56 11.24
N LEU A 15 -5.39 2.55 10.42
CA LEU A 15 -4.16 2.48 9.65
C LEU A 15 -3.48 3.84 9.57
N GLU A 16 -2.22 3.88 9.99
CA GLU A 16 -1.40 5.08 9.98
C GLU A 16 -0.02 4.78 9.39
N LEU A 17 0.51 5.70 8.61
CA LEU A 17 1.86 5.64 8.09
C LEU A 17 2.66 6.83 8.60
N PHE A 18 3.69 6.55 9.38
CA PHE A 18 4.60 7.55 9.92
C PHE A 18 5.90 7.56 9.12
N HIS A 19 6.28 8.72 8.64
CA HIS A 19 7.60 9.00 8.12
C HIS A 19 8.34 9.87 9.12
N ALA A 20 9.41 9.33 9.69
CA ALA A 20 10.28 10.00 10.63
C ALA A 20 11.56 10.46 9.94
N ASP A 21 11.95 11.68 10.20
CA ASP A 21 13.24 12.25 9.79
C ASP A 21 13.66 13.26 10.88
N PHE A 22 14.55 12.83 11.77
CA PHE A 22 14.95 13.63 12.91
C PHE A 22 16.39 13.38 13.34
N SER A 23 16.90 14.29 14.16
CA SER A 23 18.21 14.23 14.78
C SER A 23 18.05 14.28 16.30
N GLY A 24 18.70 13.36 17.01
CA GLY A 24 18.79 13.38 18.47
C GLY A 24 17.50 13.18 19.26
N GLN A 25 16.40 12.75 18.62
CA GLN A 25 15.13 12.51 19.31
C GLN A 25 15.13 11.15 20.01
N ALA A 26 14.57 11.11 21.22
CA ALA A 26 14.32 9.88 21.96
C ALA A 26 12.85 9.80 22.37
N PHE A 27 12.29 8.61 22.27
CA PHE A 27 10.97 8.26 22.76
C PHE A 27 11.10 7.50 24.07
N GLY A 28 10.47 8.01 25.13
CA GLY A 28 10.38 7.34 26.41
C GLY A 28 9.68 5.98 26.29
N ARG A 29 9.62 5.23 27.39
CA ARG A 29 8.94 3.94 27.41
C ARG A 29 7.44 4.12 27.14
N HIS A 30 6.94 3.46 26.11
CA HIS A 30 5.54 3.51 25.67
C HIS A 30 5.16 2.19 25.00
N SER A 31 3.88 2.01 24.73
CA SER A 31 3.33 0.97 23.85
C SER A 31 2.27 1.61 22.94
N HIS A 32 1.83 0.88 21.95
CA HIS A 32 0.73 1.24 21.07
C HIS A 32 -0.17 0.04 20.81
N SER A 33 -1.47 0.28 20.56
CA SER A 33 -2.48 -0.76 20.37
C SER A 33 -2.47 -1.39 18.96
N ALA A 34 -1.51 -1.02 18.12
CA ALA A 34 -1.39 -1.46 16.74
C ALA A 34 -0.12 -2.29 16.53
N PHE A 35 -0.12 -3.18 15.56
CA PHE A 35 1.10 -3.73 15.00
C PHE A 35 1.89 -2.60 14.34
N ALA A 36 3.21 -2.53 14.61
CA ALA A 36 4.08 -1.60 13.91
C ALA A 36 5.05 -2.38 13.01
N ILE A 37 5.09 -1.98 11.74
CA ILE A 37 5.91 -2.59 10.69
C ILE A 37 6.74 -1.48 10.06
N GLY A 38 8.03 -1.46 10.37
CA GLY A 38 8.92 -0.39 9.97
C GLY A 38 10.14 -0.81 9.19
N SER A 39 10.73 0.15 8.50
CA SER A 39 12.02 0.00 7.81
C SER A 39 12.87 1.24 8.03
N ILE A 40 14.12 1.02 8.41
CA ILE A 40 15.12 2.08 8.57
C ILE A 40 15.69 2.42 7.19
N LEU A 41 15.60 3.70 6.82
CA LEU A 41 16.03 4.19 5.51
C LEU A 41 17.41 4.83 5.56
N HIS A 42 17.75 5.46 6.70
CA HIS A 42 19.05 6.12 6.88
C HIS A 42 19.39 6.17 8.37
N GLY A 43 20.67 6.05 8.65
CA GLY A 43 21.20 6.10 10.01
C GLY A 43 21.04 4.79 10.77
N VAL A 44 21.13 4.89 12.09
CA VAL A 44 20.97 3.78 13.02
C VAL A 44 19.96 4.20 14.08
N GLY A 45 18.88 3.47 14.20
CA GLY A 45 17.92 3.55 15.30
C GLY A 45 18.29 2.58 16.41
N GLY A 46 17.84 2.87 17.62
CA GLY A 46 17.98 1.98 18.77
C GLY A 46 16.69 1.92 19.58
N TYR A 47 16.42 0.80 20.22
CA TYR A 47 15.30 0.66 21.12
C TYR A 47 15.55 -0.42 22.18
N GLN A 48 14.79 -0.37 23.27
CA GLN A 48 14.74 -1.43 24.28
C GLN A 48 13.38 -2.10 24.25
N CYS A 49 13.35 -3.42 24.13
CA CYS A 49 12.16 -4.24 24.18
C CYS A 49 12.49 -5.62 24.73
N ARG A 50 11.58 -6.23 25.46
CA ARG A 50 11.75 -7.59 26.05
C ARG A 50 13.03 -7.71 26.87
N GLY A 51 13.44 -6.63 27.57
CA GLY A 51 14.67 -6.60 28.37
C GLY A 51 15.99 -6.57 27.58
N ARG A 52 15.94 -6.40 26.27
CA ARG A 52 17.10 -6.34 25.38
C ARG A 52 17.21 -5.00 24.68
N ARG A 53 18.44 -4.62 24.35
CA ARG A 53 18.73 -3.49 23.46
C ARG A 53 18.85 -4.03 22.04
N HIS A 54 18.30 -3.27 21.10
CA HIS A 54 18.31 -3.56 19.68
C HIS A 54 18.85 -2.37 18.92
N ALA A 55 19.84 -2.57 18.07
CA ALA A 55 20.31 -1.58 17.09
C ALA A 55 19.69 -1.89 15.74
N LEU A 56 19.25 -0.84 15.06
CA LEU A 56 18.55 -0.91 13.78
C LEU A 56 19.32 -0.10 12.72
N PRO A 57 20.33 -0.69 12.08
CA PRO A 57 20.98 -0.03 10.95
C PRO A 57 20.03 0.13 9.75
N ALA A 58 20.38 1.02 8.83
CA ALA A 58 19.65 1.19 7.57
C ALA A 58 19.49 -0.15 6.84
N GLY A 59 18.31 -0.40 6.30
CA GLY A 59 17.92 -1.67 5.67
C GLY A 59 17.28 -2.69 6.63
N THR A 60 17.33 -2.47 7.95
CA THR A 60 16.70 -3.38 8.93
C THR A 60 15.19 -3.11 9.01
N LEU A 61 14.42 -4.18 9.22
CA LEU A 61 13.02 -4.08 9.59
C LEU A 61 12.89 -3.91 11.11
N SER A 62 11.85 -3.18 11.52
CA SER A 62 11.39 -3.07 12.90
C SER A 62 9.95 -3.58 12.96
N LEU A 63 9.73 -4.68 13.65
CA LEU A 63 8.43 -5.30 13.81
C LEU A 63 8.05 -5.27 15.29
N MET A 64 6.86 -4.75 15.62
CA MET A 64 6.41 -4.62 17.00
C MET A 64 4.98 -5.12 17.13
N ASN A 65 4.71 -5.86 18.19
CA ASN A 65 3.36 -6.33 18.47
C ASN A 65 2.55 -5.25 19.21
N PRO A 66 1.21 -5.32 19.17
CA PRO A 66 0.36 -4.48 20.01
C PRO A 66 0.72 -4.62 21.49
N GLU A 67 0.55 -3.54 22.24
CA GLU A 67 0.77 -3.43 23.68
C GLU A 67 2.17 -3.86 24.16
N GLU A 68 3.15 -3.93 23.28
CA GLU A 68 4.52 -4.31 23.61
C GLU A 68 5.32 -3.09 24.09
N PRO A 69 5.72 -3.00 25.38
CA PRO A 69 6.40 -1.82 25.91
C PRO A 69 7.82 -1.71 25.37
N HIS A 70 8.14 -0.58 24.79
CA HIS A 70 9.46 -0.30 24.22
C HIS A 70 9.86 1.17 24.37
N THR A 71 11.14 1.46 24.18
CA THR A 71 11.68 2.81 24.00
C THR A 71 12.11 2.97 22.55
N GLY A 72 12.50 4.18 22.14
CA GLY A 72 13.09 4.42 20.82
C GLY A 72 14.03 5.62 20.86
N HIS A 73 15.15 5.56 20.13
CA HIS A 73 16.08 6.69 20.02
C HIS A 73 16.88 6.59 18.72
N ALA A 74 17.49 7.69 18.32
CA ALA A 74 18.50 7.69 17.26
C ALA A 74 19.87 7.40 17.90
N GLU A 75 20.62 6.46 17.33
CA GLU A 75 22.03 6.19 17.67
C GLU A 75 22.98 6.94 16.72
N SER A 76 22.50 7.42 15.58
CA SER A 76 23.21 8.26 14.62
C SER A 76 22.73 9.72 14.68
N GLU A 77 23.52 10.65 14.12
CA GLU A 77 23.16 12.08 14.08
C GLU A 77 21.81 12.33 13.41
N ARG A 78 21.48 11.54 12.39
CA ARG A 78 20.19 11.58 11.69
C ARG A 78 19.65 10.17 11.54
N LEU A 79 18.37 10.02 11.83
CA LEU A 79 17.61 8.79 11.66
C LEU A 79 16.42 9.04 10.76
N VAL A 80 16.30 8.25 9.68
CA VAL A 80 15.13 8.27 8.80
C VAL A 80 14.52 6.87 8.74
N TYR A 81 13.22 6.77 9.05
CA TYR A 81 12.49 5.51 8.95
C TYR A 81 11.04 5.72 8.52
N ARG A 82 10.42 4.66 8.09
CA ARG A 82 8.96 4.57 7.87
C ARG A 82 8.38 3.51 8.77
N MET A 83 7.21 3.79 9.34
CA MET A 83 6.48 2.88 10.21
C MET A 83 5.02 2.85 9.81
N LEU A 84 4.52 1.67 9.49
CA LEU A 84 3.10 1.40 9.25
C LEU A 84 2.52 0.86 10.55
N TYR A 85 1.51 1.55 11.09
CA TYR A 85 0.71 1.08 12.20
C TYR A 85 -0.59 0.48 11.69
N VAL A 86 -0.93 -0.71 12.16
CA VAL A 86 -2.14 -1.43 11.75
C VAL A 86 -2.85 -1.96 12.99
N GLU A 87 -4.04 -1.47 13.25
CA GLU A 87 -4.90 -1.98 14.33
C GLU A 87 -5.31 -3.43 14.09
N GLU A 88 -5.48 -4.19 15.17
CA GLU A 88 -5.83 -5.62 15.12
C GLU A 88 -7.12 -5.88 14.34
N THR A 89 -8.14 -5.07 14.58
CA THR A 89 -9.44 -5.19 13.90
C THR A 89 -9.32 -4.98 12.39
N ARG A 90 -8.50 -3.98 11.99
CA ARG A 90 -8.24 -3.69 10.57
C ARG A 90 -7.43 -4.81 9.92
N LEU A 91 -6.43 -5.32 10.61
CA LEU A 91 -5.63 -6.46 10.15
C LEU A 91 -6.49 -7.69 9.90
N LEU A 92 -7.36 -8.05 10.86
CA LEU A 92 -8.28 -9.18 10.73
C LEU A 92 -9.22 -9.02 9.53
N GLY A 93 -9.79 -7.82 9.36
CA GLY A 93 -10.66 -7.49 8.24
C GLY A 93 -9.95 -7.64 6.90
N LEU A 94 -8.75 -7.07 6.75
CA LEU A 94 -7.97 -7.15 5.51
C LEU A 94 -7.54 -8.58 5.19
N LEU A 95 -7.05 -9.33 6.19
CA LEU A 95 -6.60 -10.71 5.99
C LEU A 95 -7.73 -11.73 5.89
N GLY A 96 -8.99 -11.36 6.19
CA GLY A 96 -10.12 -12.27 6.22
C GLY A 96 -9.99 -13.36 7.27
N ARG A 97 -9.48 -13.01 8.42
CA ARG A 97 -9.23 -13.95 9.52
C ARG A 97 -10.13 -13.63 10.71
N LYS A 98 -10.51 -14.68 11.43
CA LYS A 98 -11.27 -14.56 12.68
C LYS A 98 -10.38 -14.47 13.92
N GLN A 99 -9.11 -14.82 13.78
CA GLN A 99 -8.13 -14.82 14.84
C GLN A 99 -6.83 -14.16 14.36
N LEU A 100 -6.21 -13.42 15.25
CA LEU A 100 -4.92 -12.80 15.00
C LEU A 100 -3.85 -13.87 14.75
N PRO A 101 -2.88 -13.57 13.88
CA PRO A 101 -1.65 -14.34 13.81
C PRO A 101 -0.92 -14.28 15.16
N ARG A 102 0.05 -15.19 15.36
CA ARG A 102 0.82 -15.28 16.63
C ARG A 102 1.58 -13.99 16.98
N GLY A 103 1.72 -13.07 16.02
CA GLY A 103 2.54 -11.89 16.13
C GLY A 103 4.02 -12.17 15.84
N PHE A 104 4.83 -11.14 16.03
CA PHE A 104 6.25 -11.17 15.70
C PHE A 104 7.07 -11.78 16.84
N GLY A 105 7.67 -12.94 16.62
CA GLY A 105 8.63 -13.56 17.54
C GLY A 105 9.99 -12.85 17.48
N GLU A 106 10.49 -12.63 16.27
CA GLU A 106 11.66 -11.83 15.97
C GLU A 106 11.24 -10.41 15.60
N LEU A 107 11.80 -9.42 16.31
CA LEU A 107 11.42 -8.00 16.12
C LEU A 107 12.25 -7.30 15.04
N ASN A 108 13.42 -7.85 14.72
CA ASN A 108 14.37 -7.27 13.77
C ASN A 108 14.90 -8.32 12.82
N PRO A 109 14.06 -8.88 11.94
CA PRO A 109 14.56 -9.80 10.95
C PRO A 109 15.53 -9.09 10.02
N ALA A 110 16.69 -9.70 9.81
CA ALA A 110 17.67 -9.22 8.85
C ALA A 110 17.14 -9.44 7.42
N ASP A 111 17.50 -8.51 6.53
CA ASP A 111 17.40 -8.66 5.07
C ASP A 111 16.04 -9.04 4.44
N ASP A 112 14.92 -8.51 4.92
CA ASP A 112 13.69 -8.55 4.11
C ASP A 112 13.53 -7.31 3.23
N GLY A 113 14.46 -7.13 2.30
CA GLY A 113 14.41 -6.01 1.33
C GLY A 113 13.09 -5.92 0.57
N SER A 114 12.36 -7.02 0.43
CA SER A 114 11.07 -7.00 -0.25
C SER A 114 9.96 -6.33 0.59
N VAL A 115 9.98 -6.47 1.91
CA VAL A 115 9.08 -5.74 2.82
C VAL A 115 9.45 -4.25 2.85
N ALA A 116 10.73 -3.93 2.92
CA ALA A 116 11.20 -2.54 2.88
C ALA A 116 10.78 -1.83 1.58
N VAL A 117 10.92 -2.49 0.42
CA VAL A 117 10.42 -1.99 -0.88
C VAL A 117 8.91 -1.85 -0.87
N GLY A 118 8.19 -2.80 -0.28
CA GLY A 118 6.73 -2.74 -0.13
C GLY A 118 6.28 -1.52 0.67
N LEU A 119 6.92 -1.24 1.82
CA LEU A 119 6.68 -0.06 2.64
C LEU A 119 7.01 1.25 1.89
N ALA A 120 8.10 1.27 1.13
CA ALA A 120 8.47 2.44 0.33
C ALA A 120 7.39 2.77 -0.71
N ARG A 121 6.95 1.77 -1.46
CA ARG A 121 5.87 1.92 -2.46
C ARG A 121 4.55 2.30 -1.80
N LEU A 122 4.21 1.69 -0.68
CA LEU A 122 3.00 2.03 0.07
C LEU A 122 3.00 3.51 0.48
N ALA A 123 4.14 4.04 0.92
CA ALA A 123 4.27 5.44 1.32
C ALA A 123 4.07 6.42 0.14
N GLU A 124 4.58 6.08 -1.05
CA GLU A 124 4.33 6.86 -2.26
C GLU A 124 2.85 6.82 -2.65
N ASP A 125 2.24 5.65 -2.58
CA ASP A 125 0.84 5.44 -2.91
C ASP A 125 -0.11 6.08 -1.90
N PHE A 126 0.27 6.10 -0.61
CA PHE A 126 -0.53 6.74 0.45
C PHE A 126 -0.81 8.22 0.16
N GLN A 127 0.05 8.87 -0.61
CA GLN A 127 -0.12 10.26 -1.02
C GLN A 127 -0.88 10.41 -2.36
N ARG A 128 -0.79 9.44 -3.27
CA ARG A 128 -1.13 9.61 -4.68
C ARG A 128 -2.13 8.62 -5.25
N SER A 129 -2.48 7.55 -4.54
CA SER A 129 -3.29 6.48 -5.11
C SER A 129 -4.77 6.61 -4.79
N ASP A 130 -5.56 6.04 -5.69
CA ASP A 130 -6.93 5.72 -5.40
C ASP A 130 -7.04 4.64 -4.30
N ALA A 131 -8.22 4.54 -3.70
CA ALA A 131 -8.48 3.63 -2.59
C ALA A 131 -8.19 2.17 -2.96
N LEU A 132 -8.66 1.72 -4.12
CA LEU A 132 -8.50 0.34 -4.57
C LEU A 132 -7.02 -0.04 -4.73
N GLY A 133 -6.20 0.87 -5.26
CA GLY A 133 -4.77 0.64 -5.43
C GLY A 133 -4.04 0.54 -4.10
N LEU A 134 -4.32 1.46 -3.17
CA LEU A 134 -3.71 1.50 -1.85
C LEU A 134 -4.07 0.26 -1.03
N GLU A 135 -5.37 -0.08 -0.95
CA GLU A 135 -5.86 -1.24 -0.20
C GLU A 135 -5.33 -2.56 -0.76
N SER A 136 -5.25 -2.69 -2.09
CA SER A 136 -4.69 -3.88 -2.73
C SER A 136 -3.21 -4.10 -2.39
N ARG A 137 -2.41 -3.02 -2.37
CA ARG A 137 -0.99 -3.10 -2.02
C ARG A 137 -0.77 -3.31 -0.53
N LEU A 138 -1.58 -2.65 0.28
CA LEU A 138 -1.57 -2.85 1.73
C LEU A 138 -1.84 -4.31 2.08
N LEU A 139 -2.89 -4.90 1.52
CA LEU A 139 -3.21 -6.31 1.73
C LEU A 139 -2.06 -7.23 1.33
N ALA A 140 -1.46 -7.01 0.16
CA ALA A 140 -0.32 -7.80 -0.29
C ALA A 140 0.90 -7.68 0.64
N LEU A 141 1.19 -6.47 1.13
CA LEU A 141 2.28 -6.24 2.08
C LEU A 141 2.02 -6.91 3.42
N LEU A 142 0.83 -6.76 3.97
CA LEU A 142 0.45 -7.39 5.25
C LEU A 142 0.49 -8.91 5.17
N GLU A 143 -0.04 -9.50 4.10
CA GLU A 143 0.07 -10.94 3.89
C GLU A 143 1.53 -11.40 3.86
N GLN A 144 2.37 -10.71 3.13
CA GLN A 144 3.79 -11.02 3.04
C GLN A 144 4.48 -10.95 4.41
N VAL A 145 4.27 -9.87 5.17
CA VAL A 145 4.88 -9.68 6.50
C VAL A 145 4.40 -10.76 7.47
N PHE A 146 3.10 -10.98 7.56
CA PHE A 146 2.57 -11.94 8.53
C PHE A 146 2.80 -13.40 8.15
N VAL A 147 2.91 -13.73 6.88
CA VAL A 147 3.32 -15.08 6.45
C VAL A 147 4.79 -15.34 6.79
N ARG A 148 5.67 -14.36 6.60
CA ARG A 148 7.11 -14.54 6.84
C ARG A 148 7.48 -14.42 8.32
N HIS A 149 6.91 -13.45 9.02
CA HIS A 149 7.35 -13.04 10.35
C HIS A 149 6.29 -13.19 11.45
N GLY A 150 5.00 -13.23 11.09
CA GLY A 150 3.88 -13.26 12.04
C GLY A 150 3.24 -14.63 12.25
N GLY A 151 3.81 -15.69 11.68
CA GLY A 151 3.29 -17.05 11.82
C GLY A 151 1.95 -17.31 11.12
N LEU A 152 1.56 -16.45 10.17
CA LEU A 152 0.39 -16.67 9.35
C LEU A 152 0.65 -17.78 8.33
N ARG A 153 -0.23 -18.77 8.27
CA ARG A 153 -0.17 -19.77 7.19
C ARG A 153 -0.70 -19.14 5.90
N PRO A 154 0.00 -19.33 4.77
CA PRO A 154 -0.53 -18.94 3.46
C PRO A 154 -1.95 -19.48 3.30
N ALA A 155 -2.86 -18.66 2.82
CA ALA A 155 -4.20 -19.15 2.58
C ALA A 155 -4.22 -20.05 1.34
N ALA A 156 -5.17 -20.98 1.30
CA ALA A 156 -5.44 -21.78 0.12
C ALA A 156 -5.79 -20.85 -1.07
N ALA A 157 -5.40 -21.28 -2.27
CA ALA A 157 -5.71 -20.53 -3.46
C ALA A 157 -7.24 -20.34 -3.61
N ALA A 158 -7.67 -19.11 -3.94
CA ALA A 158 -9.08 -18.82 -4.13
C ALA A 158 -9.68 -19.76 -5.19
N PRO A 159 -10.90 -20.27 -5.01
CA PRO A 159 -11.60 -21.05 -6.03
C PRO A 159 -11.69 -20.28 -7.35
N ARG A 160 -11.78 -21.00 -8.46
CA ARG A 160 -12.12 -20.39 -9.74
C ARG A 160 -13.60 -19.95 -9.68
N ASP A 161 -13.83 -18.66 -9.74
CA ASP A 161 -15.19 -18.08 -9.74
C ASP A 161 -15.31 -17.15 -10.95
N GLY A 162 -15.53 -17.74 -12.12
CA GLY A 162 -15.62 -17.01 -13.38
C GLY A 162 -16.78 -16.01 -13.41
N GLY A 163 -17.89 -16.30 -12.76
CA GLY A 163 -19.03 -15.40 -12.67
C GLY A 163 -18.70 -14.13 -11.85
N THR A 164 -18.10 -14.28 -10.70
CA THR A 164 -17.72 -13.13 -9.87
C THR A 164 -16.62 -12.28 -10.52
N THR A 165 -15.61 -12.91 -11.13
CA THR A 165 -14.53 -12.16 -11.81
C THR A 165 -15.02 -11.42 -13.04
N ALA A 166 -15.96 -11.99 -13.80
CA ALA A 166 -16.59 -11.31 -14.93
C ALA A 166 -17.41 -10.09 -14.46
N ARG A 167 -18.25 -10.25 -13.43
CA ARG A 167 -19.00 -9.13 -12.82
C ARG A 167 -18.07 -8.03 -12.30
N LEU A 168 -16.95 -8.39 -11.68
CA LEU A 168 -15.96 -7.42 -11.24
C LEU A 168 -15.35 -6.66 -12.41
N ARG A 169 -14.98 -7.37 -13.49
CA ARG A 169 -14.47 -6.73 -14.71
C ARG A 169 -15.46 -5.71 -15.27
N ASP A 170 -16.71 -6.15 -15.46
CA ASP A 170 -17.76 -5.31 -16.05
C ASP A 170 -18.01 -4.07 -15.18
N TYR A 171 -17.99 -4.24 -13.85
CA TYR A 171 -18.11 -3.13 -12.91
C TYR A 171 -16.94 -2.17 -13.01
N LEU A 172 -15.70 -2.67 -13.06
CA LEU A 172 -14.49 -1.83 -13.22
C LEU A 172 -14.47 -1.08 -14.55
N GLU A 173 -15.00 -1.67 -15.63
CA GLU A 173 -15.13 -1.00 -16.93
C GLU A 173 -16.18 0.11 -16.91
N ALA A 174 -17.33 -0.14 -16.30
CA ALA A 174 -18.42 0.83 -16.19
C ALA A 174 -18.06 2.01 -15.29
N HIS A 175 -17.30 1.77 -14.21
CA HIS A 175 -16.94 2.74 -13.18
C HIS A 175 -15.44 3.08 -13.17
N ALA A 176 -14.78 3.02 -14.34
CA ALA A 176 -13.33 3.14 -14.42
C ALA A 176 -12.80 4.46 -13.86
N THR A 177 -13.52 5.57 -14.04
CA THR A 177 -13.12 6.91 -13.61
C THR A 177 -13.46 7.23 -12.15
N GLU A 178 -14.22 6.38 -11.50
CA GLU A 178 -14.66 6.58 -10.12
C GLU A 178 -13.59 6.14 -9.10
N ALA A 179 -13.66 6.73 -7.91
CA ALA A 179 -12.86 6.28 -6.78
C ALA A 179 -13.52 5.03 -6.17
N LEU A 180 -12.98 3.86 -6.47
CA LEU A 180 -13.47 2.59 -5.98
C LEU A 180 -12.62 2.11 -4.80
N GLY A 181 -13.28 1.61 -3.75
CA GLY A 181 -12.64 0.95 -2.61
C GLY A 181 -12.73 -0.58 -2.74
N LEU A 182 -11.73 -1.27 -2.24
CA LEU A 182 -11.70 -2.73 -2.24
C LEU A 182 -12.81 -3.32 -1.36
N ASP A 183 -13.06 -2.71 -0.18
CA ASP A 183 -14.13 -3.11 0.72
C ASP A 183 -15.50 -2.93 0.07
N GLN A 184 -15.72 -1.86 -0.68
CA GLN A 184 -16.95 -1.63 -1.47
C GLN A 184 -17.18 -2.74 -2.49
N LEU A 185 -16.14 -3.10 -3.25
CA LEU A 185 -16.21 -4.19 -4.24
C LEU A 185 -16.45 -5.55 -3.58
N ALA A 186 -15.85 -5.77 -2.42
CA ALA A 186 -16.02 -6.98 -1.64
C ALA A 186 -17.46 -7.16 -1.15
N GLN A 187 -18.07 -6.09 -0.64
CA GLN A 187 -19.49 -6.06 -0.23
C GLN A 187 -20.42 -6.28 -1.42
N LEU A 188 -20.20 -5.54 -2.52
CA LEU A 188 -21.02 -5.64 -3.75
C LEU A 188 -21.05 -7.07 -4.32
N LEU A 189 -19.89 -7.73 -4.30
CA LEU A 189 -19.73 -9.07 -4.88
C LEU A 189 -19.89 -10.19 -3.85
N GLN A 190 -20.14 -9.86 -2.58
CA GLN A 190 -20.25 -10.80 -1.46
C GLN A 190 -19.05 -11.76 -1.39
N ARG A 191 -17.86 -11.22 -1.56
CA ARG A 191 -16.59 -11.94 -1.52
C ARG A 191 -15.57 -11.20 -0.67
N HIS A 192 -14.71 -11.96 -0.04
CA HIS A 192 -13.61 -11.36 0.71
C HIS A 192 -12.65 -10.62 -0.23
N PRO A 193 -12.14 -9.42 0.16
CA PRO A 193 -11.21 -8.60 -0.63
C PRO A 193 -10.05 -9.38 -1.24
N ARG A 194 -9.40 -10.21 -0.43
CA ARG A 194 -8.30 -11.06 -0.84
C ARG A 194 -8.69 -12.02 -1.98
N HIS A 195 -9.84 -12.69 -1.85
CA HIS A 195 -10.33 -13.62 -2.88
C HIS A 195 -10.62 -12.91 -4.20
N LEU A 196 -11.15 -11.69 -4.14
CA LEU A 196 -11.38 -10.89 -5.34
C LEU A 196 -10.08 -10.59 -6.08
N ILE A 197 -9.05 -10.12 -5.35
CA ILE A 197 -7.74 -9.81 -5.95
C ILE A 197 -7.11 -11.06 -6.58
N GLU A 198 -7.06 -12.17 -5.83
CA GLU A 198 -6.44 -13.41 -6.29
C GLU A 198 -7.17 -14.03 -7.48
N ALA A 199 -8.51 -14.14 -7.39
CA ALA A 199 -9.33 -14.71 -8.45
C ALA A 199 -9.26 -13.85 -9.73
N PHE A 200 -9.35 -12.52 -9.58
CA PHE A 200 -9.27 -11.59 -10.70
C PHE A 200 -7.88 -11.62 -11.37
N ARG A 201 -6.81 -11.59 -10.57
CA ARG A 201 -5.44 -11.71 -11.10
C ARG A 201 -5.23 -13.02 -11.86
N ARG A 202 -5.80 -14.11 -11.35
CA ARG A 202 -5.72 -15.42 -12.03
C ARG A 202 -6.50 -15.43 -13.34
N ALA A 203 -7.67 -14.76 -13.40
CA ALA A 203 -8.53 -14.73 -14.58
C ALA A 203 -8.00 -13.75 -15.66
N TYR A 204 -7.47 -12.59 -15.25
CA TYR A 204 -7.12 -11.50 -16.17
C TYR A 204 -5.62 -11.14 -16.17
N GLY A 205 -4.77 -11.85 -15.43
CA GLY A 205 -3.32 -11.64 -15.39
C GLY A 205 -2.86 -10.44 -14.56
N VAL A 206 -3.75 -9.54 -14.19
CA VAL A 206 -3.47 -8.32 -13.43
C VAL A 206 -4.46 -8.14 -12.27
N PRO A 207 -4.09 -7.48 -11.16
CA PRO A 207 -5.03 -7.19 -10.09
C PRO A 207 -6.08 -6.14 -10.49
N PRO A 208 -7.24 -6.06 -9.78
CA PRO A 208 -8.35 -5.16 -10.13
C PRO A 208 -7.94 -3.69 -10.32
N HIS A 209 -7.13 -3.13 -9.42
CA HIS A 209 -6.69 -1.73 -9.54
C HIS A 209 -5.85 -1.48 -10.81
N THR A 210 -4.99 -2.42 -11.18
CA THR A 210 -4.21 -2.31 -12.41
C THR A 210 -5.12 -2.36 -13.64
N TYR A 211 -6.14 -3.20 -13.61
CA TYR A 211 -7.14 -3.29 -14.67
C TYR A 211 -7.94 -1.98 -14.78
N GLN A 212 -8.36 -1.39 -13.66
CA GLN A 212 -9.02 -0.09 -13.64
C GLN A 212 -8.16 1.00 -14.27
N LEU A 213 -6.87 1.06 -13.92
CA LEU A 213 -5.92 2.00 -14.54
C LEU A 213 -5.78 1.77 -16.06
N GLN A 214 -5.80 0.52 -16.52
CA GLN A 214 -5.80 0.22 -17.96
C GLN A 214 -7.08 0.73 -18.64
N CYS A 215 -8.25 0.62 -17.99
CA CYS A 215 -9.50 1.19 -18.49
C CYS A 215 -9.42 2.70 -18.62
N ARG A 216 -8.90 3.41 -17.58
CA ARG A 216 -8.66 4.87 -17.63
C ARG A 216 -7.73 5.25 -18.78
N VAL A 217 -6.65 4.50 -19.00
CA VAL A 217 -5.70 4.76 -20.10
C VAL A 217 -6.35 4.50 -21.46
N ARG A 218 -7.20 3.49 -21.60
CA ARG A 218 -7.98 3.27 -22.85
C ARG A 218 -8.91 4.45 -23.15
N GLN A 219 -9.60 4.96 -22.15
CA GLN A 219 -10.43 6.17 -22.29
C GLN A 219 -9.59 7.42 -22.60
N ALA A 220 -8.43 7.57 -21.93
CA ALA A 220 -7.51 8.67 -22.18
C ALA A 220 -7.05 8.75 -23.63
N LYS A 221 -6.75 7.63 -24.28
CA LYS A 221 -6.33 7.60 -25.69
C LYS A 221 -7.38 8.23 -26.63
N ARG A 222 -8.67 8.08 -26.33
CA ARG A 222 -9.75 8.70 -27.10
C ARG A 222 -9.85 10.18 -26.82
N LEU A 223 -9.85 10.58 -25.54
CA LEU A 223 -10.01 11.95 -25.12
C LEU A 223 -8.77 12.83 -25.41
N LEU A 224 -7.60 12.23 -25.55
CA LEU A 224 -6.36 12.96 -25.92
C LEU A 224 -6.41 13.52 -27.35
N LEU A 225 -7.30 13.02 -28.20
CA LEU A 225 -7.54 13.56 -29.54
C LEU A 225 -8.32 14.90 -29.47
N GLU A 226 -9.00 15.14 -28.38
CA GLU A 226 -9.64 16.42 -28.07
C GLU A 226 -8.60 17.40 -27.52
N GLU A 227 -8.77 18.71 -27.78
CA GLU A 227 -7.82 19.76 -27.35
C GLU A 227 -8.03 20.20 -25.89
N ARG A 228 -8.28 19.26 -24.98
CA ARG A 228 -8.45 19.56 -23.55
C ARG A 228 -7.10 19.64 -22.83
N PRO A 229 -6.96 20.52 -21.83
CA PRO A 229 -5.80 20.54 -20.95
C PRO A 229 -5.57 19.18 -20.27
N LEU A 230 -4.28 18.75 -20.16
CA LEU A 230 -3.97 17.47 -19.56
C LEU A 230 -4.37 17.36 -18.08
N ALA A 231 -4.39 18.48 -17.36
CA ALA A 231 -4.85 18.53 -15.97
C ALA A 231 -6.35 18.22 -15.85
N GLU A 232 -7.18 18.78 -16.74
CA GLU A 232 -8.62 18.50 -16.78
C GLU A 232 -8.89 17.05 -17.17
N LEU A 233 -8.15 16.53 -18.16
CA LEU A 233 -8.26 15.11 -18.54
C LEU A 233 -7.87 14.18 -17.39
N ALA A 234 -6.83 14.51 -16.63
CA ALA A 234 -6.43 13.73 -15.46
C ALA A 234 -7.58 13.66 -14.44
N GLN A 235 -8.19 14.78 -14.12
CA GLN A 235 -9.31 14.85 -13.18
C GLN A 235 -10.54 14.10 -13.71
N HIS A 236 -10.92 14.31 -14.95
CA HIS A 236 -12.06 13.66 -15.60
C HIS A 236 -11.90 12.13 -15.63
N LEU A 237 -10.68 11.65 -15.82
CA LEU A 237 -10.35 10.21 -15.85
C LEU A 237 -10.14 9.61 -14.46
N GLY A 238 -10.33 10.37 -13.39
CA GLY A 238 -10.20 9.89 -12.00
C GLY A 238 -8.76 9.70 -11.53
N PHE A 239 -7.78 10.34 -12.17
CA PHE A 239 -6.41 10.39 -11.64
C PHE A 239 -6.28 11.45 -10.55
N TYR A 240 -5.38 11.23 -9.62
CA TYR A 240 -5.12 12.16 -8.53
C TYR A 240 -4.66 13.55 -9.04
N ASP A 241 -3.73 13.55 -9.98
CA ASP A 241 -3.21 14.75 -10.65
C ASP A 241 -2.67 14.43 -12.05
N GLN A 242 -2.22 15.47 -12.77
CA GLN A 242 -1.63 15.34 -14.10
C GLN A 242 -0.33 14.51 -14.09
N ALA A 243 0.47 14.58 -13.02
CA ALA A 243 1.73 13.83 -12.92
C ALA A 243 1.45 12.32 -12.76
N HIS A 244 0.48 11.96 -11.92
CA HIS A 244 0.00 10.59 -11.79
C HIS A 244 -0.57 10.07 -13.12
N PHE A 245 -1.39 10.86 -13.80
CA PHE A 245 -1.89 10.52 -15.14
C PHE A 245 -0.75 10.27 -16.12
N SER A 246 0.19 11.21 -16.24
CA SER A 246 1.29 11.13 -17.21
C SER A 246 2.20 9.91 -16.96
N THR A 247 2.54 9.65 -15.70
CA THR A 247 3.35 8.51 -15.31
C THR A 247 2.64 7.19 -15.59
N THR A 248 1.36 7.09 -15.24
CA THR A 248 0.54 5.90 -15.47
C THR A 248 0.33 5.65 -16.97
N PHE A 249 0.00 6.69 -17.73
CA PHE A 249 -0.16 6.59 -19.17
C PHE A 249 1.13 6.10 -19.84
N ARG A 250 2.28 6.71 -19.51
CA ARG A 250 3.58 6.29 -20.05
C ARG A 250 3.92 4.83 -19.67
N ARG A 251 3.59 4.40 -18.46
CA ARG A 251 3.82 3.02 -18.02
C ARG A 251 3.09 2.00 -18.91
N PHE A 252 1.86 2.32 -19.36
CA PHE A 252 1.07 1.40 -20.17
C PHE A 252 1.24 1.59 -21.69
N THR A 253 1.75 2.74 -22.14
CA THR A 253 1.82 3.05 -23.59
C THR A 253 3.24 3.26 -24.11
N GLY A 254 4.22 3.41 -23.22
CA GLY A 254 5.62 3.74 -23.55
C GLY A 254 5.87 5.22 -23.80
N VAL A 255 4.83 6.04 -24.03
CA VAL A 255 4.96 7.47 -24.35
C VAL A 255 4.14 8.33 -23.37
N THR A 256 4.47 9.61 -23.25
CA THR A 256 3.67 10.55 -22.44
C THR A 256 2.37 10.92 -23.16
N PRO A 257 1.32 11.38 -22.42
CA PRO A 257 0.07 11.87 -23.04
C PRO A 257 0.31 12.97 -24.07
N GLY A 258 1.25 13.90 -23.79
CA GLY A 258 1.60 14.96 -24.74
C GLY A 258 2.29 14.46 -26.00
N GLN A 259 3.16 13.47 -25.89
CA GLN A 259 3.77 12.81 -27.05
C GLN A 259 2.72 12.09 -27.89
N PHE A 260 1.85 11.31 -27.23
CA PHE A 260 0.74 10.61 -27.88
C PHE A 260 -0.17 11.56 -28.66
N ARG A 261 -0.56 12.71 -28.05
CA ARG A 261 -1.38 13.75 -28.71
C ARG A 261 -0.73 14.32 -29.95
N ARG A 262 0.59 14.57 -29.91
CA ARG A 262 1.32 15.11 -31.07
C ARG A 262 1.41 14.09 -32.21
N SER A 263 1.74 12.83 -31.92
CA SER A 263 1.86 11.80 -32.95
C SER A 263 0.52 11.39 -33.57
N ALA A 264 -0.60 11.64 -32.90
CA ALA A 264 -1.93 11.37 -33.46
C ALA A 264 -2.47 12.48 -34.39
N LYS A 265 -1.79 13.64 -34.44
CA LYS A 265 -2.13 14.79 -35.30
C LYS A 265 -1.31 14.84 -36.61
N THR A 266 -0.30 13.97 -36.73
CA THR A 266 0.53 13.78 -37.91
C THR A 266 -0.01 12.65 -38.78
#